data_22a370bdc6586d42433f2bfb89c8afc2
#
_entry.id   22a370bdc6586d42433f2bfb89c8afc2
#
_cell.length_a   1.000
_cell.length_b   1.000
_cell.length_c   1.000
_cell.angle_alpha   90.00
_cell.angle_beta   90.00
_cell.angle_gamma   90.00
#
_symmetry.space_group_name_H-M   'P 1'
#
loop_
_entity.id
_entity.type
_entity.pdbx_description
1 polymer ?
#
loop_
_entity_poly.entity_id
_entity_poly.type
_entity_poly.pdbx_seq_one_letter_code
_entity_poly.pdbx_strand_id
1 'polypeptide(L)'
;VTPPQQGGFRRLAILIAVNFVDMVGFMIVLPLLPFYALELEATPEIVGLLIASFSIAQLISAPIWGRVSDRYGRRPALLIGLTASAIAYVVFGFAESLWLLFLSRFVQGAGGGTTAVAQAYVADTMAPRERAKALGWLSAATSAGVAFGPVIGSFSAHLGQAAPGLVAAALCLLNVGFAWRWLPESRVKFEGPAPVRRPVWHPAWTAIRHPGAPLSRLLWIYGIGMVAFASQT
;
A
#
# COMPACT_ATOMS: atom_id res chain seq x y z
N VAL A 1 -28.55 -3.72 24.45
CA VAL A 1 -27.31 -3.29 25.14
C VAL A 1 -26.15 -3.90 24.40
N THR A 2 -25.47 -3.11 23.58
CA THR A 2 -24.28 -3.50 22.84
C THR A 2 -23.07 -3.57 23.78
N PRO A 3 -22.36 -4.68 23.84
CA PRO A 3 -21.10 -4.70 24.58
C PRO A 3 -19.93 -4.19 23.70
N PRO A 4 -18.78 -3.94 24.25
CA PRO A 4 -18.14 -2.65 24.31
C PRO A 4 -17.07 -2.43 23.28
N GLN A 5 -16.86 -1.18 22.96
CA GLN A 5 -15.86 -0.47 22.16
C GLN A 5 -14.36 -0.86 22.40
N GLN A 6 -14.01 -1.69 23.36
CA GLN A 6 -12.63 -2.07 23.65
C GLN A 6 -11.96 -2.87 22.52
N GLY A 7 -12.73 -3.67 21.77
CA GLY A 7 -12.20 -4.42 20.61
C GLY A 7 -11.88 -3.54 19.40
N GLY A 8 -12.59 -2.46 19.19
CA GLY A 8 -12.43 -1.55 18.04
C GLY A 8 -11.12 -0.77 18.12
N PHE A 9 -10.82 -0.16 19.27
CA PHE A 9 -9.59 0.61 19.45
C PHE A 9 -8.32 -0.25 19.31
N ARG A 10 -8.32 -1.45 19.90
CA ARG A 10 -7.18 -2.38 19.77
C ARG A 10 -6.94 -2.78 18.31
N ARG A 11 -7.99 -3.08 17.55
CA ARG A 11 -7.89 -3.41 16.12
C ARG A 11 -7.35 -2.24 15.30
N LEU A 12 -7.83 -1.04 15.59
CA LEU A 12 -7.35 0.18 14.93
C LEU A 12 -5.87 0.43 15.23
N ALA A 13 -5.43 0.29 16.49
CA ALA A 13 -4.04 0.46 16.87
C ALA A 13 -3.10 -0.54 16.14
N ILE A 14 -3.54 -1.79 15.98
CA ILE A 14 -2.80 -2.80 15.22
C ILE A 14 -2.68 -2.38 13.75
N LEU A 15 -3.77 -1.91 13.12
CA LEU A 15 -3.75 -1.45 11.74
C LEU A 15 -2.87 -0.22 11.53
N ILE A 16 -2.91 0.72 12.48
CA ILE A 16 -2.04 1.91 12.48
C ILE A 16 -0.57 1.48 12.48
N ALA A 17 -0.19 0.55 13.37
CA ALA A 17 1.16 0.03 13.46
C ALA A 17 1.57 -0.71 12.16
N VAL A 18 0.70 -1.56 11.63
CA VAL A 18 0.94 -2.28 10.36
C VAL A 18 1.15 -1.31 9.22
N ASN A 19 0.28 -0.31 9.08
CA ASN A 19 0.36 0.67 8.00
C ASN A 19 1.58 1.59 8.14
N PHE A 20 1.95 1.96 9.37
CA PHE A 20 3.17 2.74 9.64
C PHE A 20 4.42 1.99 9.20
N VAL A 21 4.59 0.72 9.64
CA VAL A 21 5.77 -0.09 9.32
C VAL A 21 5.85 -0.39 7.83
N ASP A 22 4.73 -0.67 7.17
CA ASP A 22 4.66 -0.87 5.71
C ASP A 22 5.14 0.39 4.96
N MET A 23 4.69 1.56 5.38
CA MET A 23 5.09 2.84 4.77
C MET A 23 6.55 3.19 5.06
N VAL A 24 7.07 2.89 6.26
CA VAL A 24 8.50 3.03 6.56
C VAL A 24 9.33 2.18 5.59
N GLY A 25 8.98 0.89 5.42
CA GLY A 25 9.67 0.00 4.49
C GLY A 25 9.66 0.53 3.05
N PHE A 26 8.52 1.05 2.60
CA PHE A 26 8.39 1.67 1.29
C PHE A 26 9.31 2.88 1.12
N MET A 27 9.33 3.77 2.11
CA MET A 27 10.09 5.01 2.07
C MET A 27 11.58 4.86 2.40
N ILE A 28 12.03 3.73 2.93
CA ILE A 28 13.46 3.38 3.00
C ILE A 28 14.02 3.28 1.58
N VAL A 29 13.29 2.62 0.67
CA VAL A 29 13.79 2.24 -0.65
C VAL A 29 13.52 3.30 -1.71
N LEU A 30 12.38 3.98 -1.65
CA LEU A 30 11.96 4.89 -2.71
C LEU A 30 12.96 6.03 -2.99
N PRO A 31 13.48 6.76 -2.01
CA PRO A 31 14.45 7.82 -2.24
C PRO A 31 15.83 7.31 -2.70
N LEU A 32 16.16 6.06 -2.40
CA LEU A 32 17.43 5.45 -2.78
C LEU A 32 17.41 4.84 -4.18
N LEU A 33 16.22 4.57 -4.71
CA LEU A 33 16.05 3.94 -6.03
C LEU A 33 16.78 4.67 -7.17
N PRO A 34 16.75 6.01 -7.28
CA PRO A 34 17.52 6.72 -8.30
C PRO A 34 19.02 6.49 -8.19
N PHE A 35 19.58 6.47 -6.97
CA PHE A 35 21.02 6.25 -6.75
C PHE A 35 21.43 4.86 -7.20
N TYR A 36 20.69 3.82 -6.83
CA TYR A 36 20.93 2.44 -7.28
C TYR A 36 20.82 2.29 -8.80
N ALA A 37 19.85 2.97 -9.40
CA ALA A 37 19.67 2.93 -10.85
C ALA A 37 20.84 3.61 -11.57
N LEU A 38 21.31 4.76 -11.06
CA LEU A 38 22.45 5.49 -11.64
C LEU A 38 23.77 4.70 -11.50
N GLU A 39 23.98 3.96 -10.41
CA GLU A 39 25.13 3.05 -10.27
C GLU A 39 25.11 1.92 -11.32
N LEU A 40 23.94 1.58 -11.84
CA LEU A 40 23.74 0.63 -12.93
C LEU A 40 23.66 1.31 -14.31
N GLU A 41 24.20 2.52 -14.43
CA GLU A 41 24.25 3.31 -15.67
C GLU A 41 22.86 3.63 -16.29
N ALA A 42 21.81 3.73 -15.44
CA ALA A 42 20.49 4.10 -15.91
C ALA A 42 20.43 5.58 -16.33
N THR A 43 19.74 5.85 -17.43
CA THR A 43 19.41 7.23 -17.81
C THR A 43 18.28 7.78 -16.94
N PRO A 44 18.07 9.12 -16.83
CA PRO A 44 16.96 9.70 -16.09
C PRO A 44 15.60 9.16 -16.51
N GLU A 45 15.41 8.85 -17.79
CA GLU A 45 14.17 8.28 -18.33
C GLU A 45 13.93 6.88 -17.76
N ILE A 46 14.98 6.05 -17.65
CA ILE A 46 14.90 4.71 -17.04
C ILE A 46 14.56 4.82 -15.56
N VAL A 47 15.11 5.79 -14.83
CA VAL A 47 14.75 6.06 -13.43
C VAL A 47 13.26 6.41 -13.32
N GLY A 48 12.77 7.30 -14.20
CA GLY A 48 11.34 7.63 -14.27
C GLY A 48 10.46 6.40 -14.54
N LEU A 49 10.88 5.52 -15.45
CA LEU A 49 10.17 4.27 -15.75
C LEU A 49 10.19 3.28 -14.56
N LEU A 50 11.28 3.22 -13.81
CA LEU A 50 11.37 2.41 -12.59
C LEU A 50 10.34 2.85 -11.53
N ILE A 51 10.22 4.15 -11.30
CA ILE A 51 9.22 4.71 -10.38
C ILE A 51 7.81 4.45 -10.92
N ALA A 52 7.59 4.70 -12.21
CA ALA A 52 6.30 4.48 -12.86
C ALA A 52 5.87 3.02 -12.85
N SER A 53 6.81 2.07 -12.96
CA SER A 53 6.52 0.62 -12.99
C SER A 53 5.79 0.15 -11.73
N PHE A 54 6.18 0.65 -10.56
CA PHE A 54 5.46 0.42 -9.30
C PHE A 54 4.02 0.92 -9.37
N SER A 55 3.84 2.18 -9.78
CA SER A 55 2.51 2.80 -9.84
C SER A 55 1.60 2.13 -10.87
N ILE A 56 2.13 1.73 -12.01
CA ILE A 56 1.40 0.98 -13.04
C ILE A 56 0.98 -0.39 -12.51
N ALA A 57 1.91 -1.14 -11.91
CA ALA A 57 1.61 -2.44 -11.32
C ALA A 57 0.54 -2.31 -10.22
N GLN A 58 0.64 -1.30 -9.35
CA GLN A 58 -0.34 -1.02 -8.30
C GLN A 58 -1.71 -0.67 -8.87
N LEU A 59 -1.77 0.18 -9.90
CA LEU A 59 -3.03 0.56 -10.55
C LEU A 59 -3.76 -0.67 -11.13
N ILE A 60 -3.02 -1.58 -11.76
CA ILE A 60 -3.57 -2.81 -12.33
C ILE A 60 -3.99 -3.79 -11.23
N SER A 61 -3.19 -3.93 -10.17
CA SER A 61 -3.41 -4.90 -9.10
C SER A 61 -4.44 -4.45 -8.06
N ALA A 62 -4.61 -3.15 -7.81
CA ALA A 62 -5.51 -2.63 -6.79
C ALA A 62 -6.96 -3.17 -6.89
N PRO A 63 -7.60 -3.20 -8.07
CA PRO A 63 -8.93 -3.79 -8.20
C PRO A 63 -8.95 -5.31 -7.97
N ILE A 64 -7.84 -6.00 -8.24
CA ILE A 64 -7.69 -7.44 -8.00
C ILE A 64 -7.61 -7.68 -6.49
N TRP A 65 -6.78 -6.92 -5.78
CA TRP A 65 -6.65 -6.99 -4.32
C TRP A 65 -7.95 -6.64 -3.59
N GLY A 66 -8.71 -5.65 -4.10
CA GLY A 66 -10.06 -5.39 -3.59
C GLY A 66 -10.92 -6.65 -3.59
N ARG A 67 -11.01 -7.34 -4.74
CA ARG A 67 -11.81 -8.59 -4.87
C ARG A 67 -11.24 -9.74 -4.04
N VAL A 68 -9.92 -9.90 -4.02
CA VAL A 68 -9.26 -10.95 -3.22
C VAL A 68 -9.57 -10.74 -1.75
N SER A 69 -9.45 -9.52 -1.25
CA SER A 69 -9.73 -9.18 0.14
C SER A 69 -11.21 -9.31 0.49
N ASP A 70 -12.12 -8.99 -0.45
CA ASP A 70 -13.55 -9.21 -0.27
C ASP A 70 -13.92 -10.69 -0.24
N ARG A 71 -13.23 -11.52 -1.04
CA ARG A 71 -13.54 -12.96 -1.17
C ARG A 71 -12.89 -13.81 -0.09
N TYR A 72 -11.62 -13.58 0.19
CA TYR A 72 -10.80 -14.42 1.07
C TYR A 72 -10.60 -13.82 2.47
N GLY A 73 -10.90 -12.55 2.65
CA GLY A 73 -10.75 -11.83 3.91
C GLY A 73 -9.68 -10.73 3.85
N ARG A 74 -9.80 -9.76 4.74
CA ARG A 74 -8.89 -8.61 4.80
C ARG A 74 -7.52 -9.01 5.31
N ARG A 75 -7.48 -9.86 6.35
CA ARG A 75 -6.24 -10.31 6.97
C ARG A 75 -5.34 -11.11 6.02
N PRO A 76 -5.81 -12.16 5.30
CA PRO A 76 -4.99 -12.87 4.31
C PRO A 76 -4.47 -11.96 3.22
N ALA A 77 -5.30 -11.05 2.70
CA ALA A 77 -4.90 -10.10 1.66
C ALA A 77 -3.76 -9.18 2.14
N LEU A 78 -3.84 -8.64 3.35
CA LEU A 78 -2.76 -7.85 3.96
C LEU A 78 -1.47 -8.66 4.11
N LEU A 79 -1.56 -9.89 4.64
CA LEU A 79 -0.38 -10.73 4.85
C LEU A 79 0.33 -11.09 3.54
N ILE A 80 -0.43 -11.41 2.48
CA ILE A 80 0.14 -11.72 1.16
C ILE A 80 0.81 -10.45 0.58
N GLY A 81 0.16 -9.29 0.65
CA GLY A 81 0.72 -8.03 0.18
C GLY A 81 2.03 -7.66 0.89
N LEU A 82 2.06 -7.73 2.23
CA LEU A 82 3.26 -7.49 3.02
C LEU A 82 4.38 -8.50 2.70
N THR A 83 4.04 -9.77 2.51
CA THR A 83 5.03 -10.80 2.14
C THR A 83 5.61 -10.53 0.75
N ALA A 84 4.78 -10.14 -0.21
CA ALA A 84 5.24 -9.74 -1.54
C ALA A 84 6.17 -8.53 -1.48
N SER A 85 5.86 -7.53 -0.63
CA SER A 85 6.74 -6.38 -0.39
C SER A 85 8.06 -6.81 0.24
N ALA A 86 8.06 -7.71 1.22
CA ALA A 86 9.29 -8.22 1.82
C ALA A 86 10.20 -8.90 0.79
N ILE A 87 9.64 -9.75 -0.06
CA ILE A 87 10.38 -10.40 -1.17
C ILE A 87 10.94 -9.35 -2.13
N ALA A 88 10.13 -8.36 -2.51
CA ALA A 88 10.55 -7.29 -3.40
C ALA A 88 11.72 -6.48 -2.82
N TYR A 89 11.73 -6.22 -1.51
CA TYR A 89 12.83 -5.52 -0.85
C TYR A 89 14.12 -6.34 -0.78
N VAL A 90 14.02 -7.66 -0.60
CA VAL A 90 15.20 -8.54 -0.71
C VAL A 90 15.75 -8.47 -2.13
N VAL A 91 14.90 -8.60 -3.16
CA VAL A 91 15.32 -8.50 -4.56
C VAL A 91 15.97 -7.13 -4.84
N PHE A 92 15.40 -6.05 -4.28
CA PHE A 92 15.97 -4.71 -4.40
C PHE A 92 17.37 -4.62 -3.79
N GLY A 93 17.58 -5.17 -2.58
CA GLY A 93 18.86 -5.12 -1.88
C GLY A 93 19.99 -5.85 -2.61
N PHE A 94 19.67 -6.88 -3.38
CA PHE A 94 20.63 -7.67 -4.18
C PHE A 94 20.53 -7.39 -5.67
N ALA A 95 19.96 -6.25 -6.07
CA ALA A 95 19.78 -5.94 -7.48
C ALA A 95 21.11 -5.47 -8.11
N GLU A 96 21.72 -6.34 -8.91
CA GLU A 96 22.92 -6.08 -9.71
C GLU A 96 22.61 -5.72 -11.17
N SER A 97 21.33 -5.54 -11.50
CA SER A 97 20.89 -5.15 -12.84
C SER A 97 19.61 -4.33 -12.80
N LEU A 98 19.41 -3.46 -13.80
CA LEU A 98 18.19 -2.68 -13.96
C LEU A 98 16.95 -3.57 -14.04
N TRP A 99 17.06 -4.76 -14.63
CA TRP A 99 15.96 -5.72 -14.70
C TRP A 99 15.50 -6.17 -13.30
N LEU A 100 16.41 -6.44 -12.38
CA LEU A 100 16.08 -6.81 -11.00
C LEU A 100 15.44 -5.65 -10.25
N LEU A 101 15.91 -4.41 -10.49
CA LEU A 101 15.23 -3.22 -9.96
C LEU A 101 13.80 -3.10 -10.48
N PHE A 102 13.57 -3.26 -11.79
CA PHE A 102 12.23 -3.28 -12.37
C PHE A 102 11.36 -4.38 -11.76
N LEU A 103 11.89 -5.60 -11.67
CA LEU A 103 11.19 -6.73 -11.08
C LEU A 103 10.79 -6.44 -9.63
N SER A 104 11.70 -5.90 -8.82
CA SER A 104 11.40 -5.53 -7.43
C SER A 104 10.28 -4.50 -7.34
N ARG A 105 10.32 -3.45 -8.19
CA ARG A 105 9.27 -2.41 -8.22
C ARG A 105 7.93 -2.97 -8.68
N PHE A 106 7.95 -3.80 -9.71
CA PHE A 106 6.74 -4.43 -10.25
C PHE A 106 6.09 -5.38 -9.23
N VAL A 107 6.88 -6.26 -8.59
CA VAL A 107 6.38 -7.18 -7.54
C VAL A 107 5.83 -6.41 -6.36
N GLN A 108 6.52 -5.36 -5.91
CA GLN A 108 6.04 -4.49 -4.82
C GLN A 108 4.75 -3.78 -5.19
N GLY A 109 4.66 -3.20 -6.39
CA GLY A 109 3.45 -2.55 -6.87
C GLY A 109 2.29 -3.54 -7.03
N ALA A 110 2.57 -4.73 -7.57
CA ALA A 110 1.58 -5.80 -7.70
C ALA A 110 1.07 -6.30 -6.34
N GLY A 111 1.93 -6.32 -5.30
CA GLY A 111 1.54 -6.61 -3.90
C GLY A 111 0.90 -5.43 -3.17
N GLY A 112 0.97 -4.22 -3.71
CA GLY A 112 0.71 -2.93 -3.06
C GLY A 112 -0.74 -2.59 -2.70
N GLY A 113 -1.62 -3.58 -2.51
CA GLY A 113 -3.00 -3.34 -2.06
C GLY A 113 -3.18 -3.09 -0.56
N THR A 114 -2.11 -3.09 0.23
CA THR A 114 -2.13 -3.06 1.70
C THR A 114 -2.88 -1.86 2.27
N THR A 115 -2.61 -0.66 1.79
CA THR A 115 -3.29 0.57 2.25
C THR A 115 -4.79 0.54 1.94
N ALA A 116 -5.19 0.13 0.73
CA ALA A 116 -6.61 0.03 0.37
C ALA A 116 -7.33 -1.03 1.20
N VAL A 117 -6.68 -2.18 1.45
CA VAL A 117 -7.21 -3.24 2.31
C VAL A 117 -7.32 -2.79 3.76
N ALA A 118 -6.35 -2.01 4.28
CA ALA A 118 -6.42 -1.43 5.63
C ALA A 118 -7.57 -0.43 5.76
N GLN A 119 -7.80 0.43 4.76
CA GLN A 119 -8.96 1.33 4.73
C GLN A 119 -10.28 0.58 4.67
N ALA A 120 -10.36 -0.49 3.86
CA ALA A 120 -11.53 -1.35 3.80
C ALA A 120 -11.77 -2.06 5.15
N TYR A 121 -10.72 -2.52 5.82
CA TYR A 121 -10.81 -3.10 7.17
C TYR A 121 -11.41 -2.11 8.18
N VAL A 122 -10.98 -0.84 8.14
CA VAL A 122 -11.59 0.22 8.98
C VAL A 122 -13.06 0.39 8.65
N ALA A 123 -13.42 0.42 7.37
CA ALA A 123 -14.81 0.54 6.95
C ALA A 123 -15.69 -0.63 7.42
N ASP A 124 -15.12 -1.84 7.49
CA ASP A 124 -15.83 -3.05 7.95
C ASP A 124 -15.98 -3.12 9.47
N THR A 125 -15.03 -2.56 10.24
CA THR A 125 -14.96 -2.75 11.70
C THR A 125 -15.36 -1.56 12.53
N MET A 126 -15.38 -0.34 11.95
CA MET A 126 -15.69 0.90 12.66
C MET A 126 -17.12 1.38 12.39
N ALA A 127 -17.75 1.91 13.45
CA ALA A 127 -19.04 2.55 13.31
C ALA A 127 -18.94 3.75 12.33
N PRO A 128 -20.01 4.05 11.54
CA PRO A 128 -19.97 5.12 10.53
C PRO A 128 -19.46 6.48 11.05
N ARG A 129 -19.81 6.82 12.29
CA ARG A 129 -19.41 8.08 12.95
C ARG A 129 -17.92 8.13 13.31
N GLU A 130 -17.25 6.98 13.45
CA GLU A 130 -15.85 6.86 13.85
C GLU A 130 -14.92 6.60 12.66
N ARG A 131 -15.45 6.25 11.49
CA ARG A 131 -14.66 5.92 10.28
C ARG A 131 -13.73 7.04 9.86
N ALA A 132 -14.24 8.28 9.82
CA ALA A 132 -13.43 9.43 9.42
C ALA A 132 -12.21 9.63 10.34
N LYS A 133 -12.43 9.50 11.67
CA LYS A 133 -11.35 9.59 12.66
C LYS A 133 -10.35 8.44 12.52
N ALA A 134 -10.82 7.21 12.31
CA ALA A 134 -9.96 6.04 12.13
C ALA A 134 -9.12 6.14 10.85
N LEU A 135 -9.71 6.59 9.73
CA LEU A 135 -8.99 6.85 8.49
C LEU A 135 -7.96 7.98 8.65
N GLY A 136 -8.30 9.02 9.43
CA GLY A 136 -7.36 10.09 9.79
C GLY A 136 -6.13 9.55 10.53
N TRP A 137 -6.30 8.62 11.47
CA TRP A 137 -5.17 7.95 12.15
C TRP A 137 -4.34 7.09 11.20
N LEU A 138 -4.96 6.37 10.26
CA LEU A 138 -4.20 5.64 9.22
C LEU A 138 -3.39 6.60 8.35
N SER A 139 -3.97 7.73 7.95
CA SER A 139 -3.25 8.74 7.17
C SER A 139 -2.10 9.36 7.96
N ALA A 140 -2.28 9.63 9.27
CA ALA A 140 -1.22 10.10 10.14
C ALA A 140 -0.07 9.08 10.25
N ALA A 141 -0.40 7.78 10.36
CA ALA A 141 0.60 6.71 10.36
C ALA A 141 1.38 6.64 9.03
N THR A 142 0.68 6.78 7.89
CA THR A 142 1.31 6.87 6.58
C THR A 142 2.27 8.06 6.52
N SER A 143 1.84 9.27 6.93
CA SER A 143 2.68 10.47 6.93
C SER A 143 3.89 10.33 7.86
N ALA A 144 3.72 9.73 9.03
CA ALA A 144 4.84 9.42 9.92
C ALA A 144 5.83 8.45 9.25
N GLY A 145 5.34 7.39 8.59
CA GLY A 145 6.19 6.46 7.83
C GLY A 145 6.98 7.16 6.71
N VAL A 146 6.34 8.10 6.01
CA VAL A 146 7.01 8.93 4.99
C VAL A 146 8.14 9.76 5.59
N ALA A 147 7.97 10.28 6.81
CA ALA A 147 9.01 11.07 7.47
C ALA A 147 10.17 10.22 8.01
N PHE A 148 9.88 9.07 8.62
CA PHE A 148 10.90 8.20 9.23
C PHE A 148 11.64 7.32 8.23
N GLY A 149 10.97 6.89 7.14
CA GLY A 149 11.54 5.97 6.15
C GLY A 149 12.87 6.44 5.57
N PRO A 150 12.97 7.66 4.99
CA PRO A 150 14.20 8.16 4.41
C PRO A 150 15.35 8.26 5.41
N VAL A 151 15.06 8.61 6.65
CA VAL A 151 16.07 8.68 7.73
C VAL A 151 16.66 7.30 7.99
N ILE A 152 15.82 6.28 8.16
CA ILE A 152 16.27 4.89 8.36
C ILE A 152 16.98 4.39 7.11
N GLY A 153 16.49 4.72 5.91
CA GLY A 153 17.08 4.38 4.63
C GLY A 153 18.50 4.93 4.51
N SER A 154 18.69 6.21 4.80
CA SER A 154 20.00 6.86 4.76
C SER A 154 20.97 6.23 5.75
N PHE A 155 20.58 6.00 7.00
CA PHE A 155 21.43 5.33 7.98
C PHE A 155 21.79 3.90 7.57
N SER A 156 20.84 3.15 7.03
CA SER A 156 21.11 1.77 6.59
C SER A 156 22.04 1.72 5.39
N ALA A 157 22.03 2.70 4.50
CA ALA A 157 22.92 2.78 3.35
C ALA A 157 24.41 2.82 3.73
N HIS A 158 24.75 3.37 4.92
CA HIS A 158 26.12 3.35 5.44
C HIS A 158 26.63 1.93 5.79
N LEU A 159 25.73 0.97 5.95
CA LEU A 159 26.07 -0.43 6.27
C LEU A 159 26.36 -1.27 5.00
N GLY A 160 26.19 -0.70 3.83
CA GLY A 160 26.42 -1.33 2.53
C GLY A 160 25.23 -1.26 1.60
N GLN A 161 25.48 -1.55 0.32
CA GLN A 161 24.49 -1.40 -0.75
C GLN A 161 23.22 -2.25 -0.51
N ALA A 162 23.32 -3.48 -0.05
CA ALA A 162 22.16 -4.34 0.21
C ALA A 162 21.36 -3.95 1.47
N ALA A 163 21.97 -3.20 2.39
CA ALA A 163 21.42 -2.99 3.73
C ALA A 163 20.05 -2.28 3.74
N PRO A 164 19.76 -1.23 2.96
CA PRO A 164 18.43 -0.61 2.94
C PRO A 164 17.33 -1.58 2.54
N GLY A 165 17.58 -2.38 1.50
CA GLY A 165 16.62 -3.42 1.06
C GLY A 165 16.39 -4.48 2.13
N LEU A 166 17.46 -4.96 2.78
CA LEU A 166 17.37 -5.95 3.86
C LEU A 166 16.68 -5.41 5.11
N VAL A 167 16.94 -4.15 5.50
CA VAL A 167 16.24 -3.50 6.62
C VAL A 167 14.75 -3.35 6.32
N ALA A 168 14.40 -2.90 5.11
CA ALA A 168 13.01 -2.81 4.68
C ALA A 168 12.32 -4.20 4.66
N ALA A 169 13.01 -5.22 4.15
CA ALA A 169 12.51 -6.60 4.15
C ALA A 169 12.30 -7.13 5.58
N ALA A 170 13.27 -6.93 6.48
CA ALA A 170 13.17 -7.33 7.86
C ALA A 170 11.99 -6.65 8.58
N LEU A 171 11.80 -5.35 8.39
CA LEU A 171 10.65 -4.62 8.92
C LEU A 171 9.33 -5.17 8.38
N CYS A 172 9.25 -5.47 7.07
CA CYS A 172 8.07 -6.09 6.47
C CYS A 172 7.80 -7.49 7.04
N LEU A 173 8.82 -8.33 7.22
CA LEU A 173 8.65 -9.66 7.80
C LEU A 173 8.20 -9.60 9.27
N LEU A 174 8.77 -8.67 10.06
CA LEU A 174 8.30 -8.41 11.42
C LEU A 174 6.85 -7.94 11.41
N ASN A 175 6.47 -7.09 10.46
CA ASN A 175 5.10 -6.62 10.28
C ASN A 175 4.14 -7.75 9.88
N VAL A 176 4.57 -8.68 9.00
CA VAL A 176 3.83 -9.90 8.68
C VAL A 176 3.58 -10.73 9.94
N GLY A 177 4.62 -10.99 10.74
CA GLY A 177 4.51 -11.73 11.99
C GLY A 177 3.59 -11.04 13.00
N PHE A 178 3.71 -9.71 13.12
CA PHE A 178 2.85 -8.89 13.97
C PHE A 178 1.39 -8.94 13.51
N ALA A 179 1.12 -8.71 12.23
CA ALA A 179 -0.23 -8.77 11.68
C ALA A 179 -0.81 -10.20 11.79
N TRP A 180 0.00 -11.22 11.50
CA TRP A 180 -0.43 -12.62 11.65
C TRP A 180 -0.82 -12.97 13.08
N ARG A 181 -0.07 -12.48 14.08
CA ARG A 181 -0.32 -12.82 15.49
C ARG A 181 -1.48 -12.05 16.12
N TRP A 182 -1.65 -10.77 15.77
CA TRP A 182 -2.55 -9.88 16.49
C TRP A 182 -3.71 -9.31 15.68
N LEU A 183 -3.65 -9.31 14.32
CA LEU A 183 -4.74 -8.78 13.52
C LEU A 183 -5.83 -9.84 13.34
N PRO A 184 -7.03 -9.66 13.93
CA PRO A 184 -8.15 -10.56 13.71
C PRO A 184 -8.71 -10.37 12.29
N GLU A 185 -9.39 -11.39 11.76
CA GLU A 185 -10.14 -11.23 10.50
C GLU A 185 -11.35 -10.32 10.73
N SER A 186 -11.55 -9.36 9.82
CA SER A 186 -12.66 -8.42 9.90
C SER A 186 -13.84 -8.81 9.03
N ARG A 187 -13.67 -9.78 8.15
CA ARG A 187 -14.71 -10.19 7.21
C ARG A 187 -15.94 -10.67 7.95
N VAL A 188 -17.03 -9.92 7.82
CA VAL A 188 -18.37 -10.42 8.13
C VAL A 188 -18.77 -11.33 6.96
N LYS A 189 -19.05 -12.60 7.21
CA LYS A 189 -19.65 -13.48 6.19
C LYS A 189 -20.99 -12.88 5.79
N PHE A 190 -21.05 -12.41 4.56
CA PHE A 190 -22.32 -11.92 4.02
C PHE A 190 -23.18 -13.13 3.68
N GLU A 191 -24.18 -13.40 4.48
CA GLU A 191 -25.14 -14.50 4.27
C GLU A 191 -26.27 -14.12 3.28
N GLY A 192 -26.07 -13.04 2.51
CA GLY A 192 -27.00 -12.60 1.48
C GLY A 192 -26.67 -13.08 0.08
N PRO A 193 -27.57 -12.91 -0.89
CA PRO A 193 -27.32 -13.24 -2.29
C PRO A 193 -26.08 -12.48 -2.77
N ALA A 194 -25.20 -13.21 -3.47
CA ALA A 194 -23.92 -12.65 -3.95
C ALA A 194 -24.19 -11.35 -4.74
N PRO A 195 -23.52 -10.25 -4.43
CA PRO A 195 -23.71 -9.00 -5.16
C PRO A 195 -23.42 -9.22 -6.65
N VAL A 196 -24.26 -8.62 -7.50
CA VAL A 196 -24.14 -8.71 -8.95
C VAL A 196 -22.71 -8.37 -9.37
N ARG A 197 -21.99 -9.31 -9.98
CA ARG A 197 -20.61 -9.17 -10.42
C ARG A 197 -20.53 -8.19 -11.58
N ARG A 198 -20.34 -6.89 -11.27
CA ARG A 198 -20.01 -5.91 -12.31
C ARG A 198 -18.53 -6.00 -12.67
N PRO A 199 -18.14 -5.76 -13.94
CA PRO A 199 -16.73 -5.71 -14.34
C PRO A 199 -15.94 -4.73 -13.47
N VAL A 200 -14.66 -5.02 -13.19
CA VAL A 200 -13.79 -4.20 -12.31
C VAL A 200 -13.71 -2.76 -12.77
N TRP A 201 -13.65 -2.57 -14.08
CA TRP A 201 -13.50 -1.26 -14.73
C TRP A 201 -14.83 -0.52 -14.92
N HIS A 202 -15.96 -1.14 -14.58
CA HIS A 202 -17.29 -0.52 -14.75
C HIS A 202 -17.42 0.81 -13.99
N PRO A 203 -16.97 0.97 -12.73
CA PRO A 203 -17.02 2.25 -12.02
C PRO A 203 -16.17 3.34 -12.71
N ALA A 204 -14.95 2.98 -13.14
CA ALA A 204 -14.07 3.92 -13.84
C ALA A 204 -14.68 4.35 -15.18
N TRP A 205 -15.21 3.40 -15.94
CA TRP A 205 -15.89 3.68 -17.21
C TRP A 205 -17.13 4.56 -17.03
N THR A 206 -17.89 4.33 -15.96
CA THR A 206 -19.07 5.12 -15.62
C THR A 206 -18.66 6.55 -15.22
N ALA A 207 -17.56 6.71 -14.47
CA ALA A 207 -17.03 8.01 -14.08
C ALA A 207 -16.59 8.84 -15.29
N ILE A 208 -15.98 8.21 -16.31
CA ILE A 208 -15.58 8.86 -17.56
C ILE A 208 -16.79 9.24 -18.40
N ARG A 209 -17.79 8.34 -18.54
CA ARG A 209 -18.98 8.59 -19.37
C ARG A 209 -19.97 9.58 -18.76
N HIS A 210 -20.03 9.67 -17.45
CA HIS A 210 -20.99 10.52 -16.73
C HIS A 210 -20.29 11.49 -15.77
N PRO A 211 -19.51 12.47 -16.26
CA PRO A 211 -18.74 13.39 -15.42
C PRO A 211 -19.64 14.26 -14.51
N GLY A 212 -20.93 14.41 -14.86
CA GLY A 212 -21.90 15.15 -14.06
C GLY A 212 -22.40 14.44 -12.80
N ALA A 213 -22.19 13.12 -12.66
CA ALA A 213 -22.62 12.39 -11.47
C ALA A 213 -21.80 12.80 -10.22
N PRO A 214 -22.40 12.88 -9.03
CA PRO A 214 -21.71 13.33 -7.81
C PRO A 214 -20.41 12.58 -7.53
N LEU A 215 -20.40 11.26 -7.66
CA LEU A 215 -19.22 10.41 -7.46
C LEU A 215 -18.15 10.69 -8.53
N SER A 216 -18.55 10.86 -9.78
CA SER A 216 -17.64 11.15 -10.89
C SER A 216 -16.97 12.50 -10.73
N ARG A 217 -17.69 13.52 -10.27
CA ARG A 217 -17.14 14.86 -9.96
C ARG A 217 -16.05 14.77 -8.89
N LEU A 218 -16.28 14.02 -7.81
CA LEU A 218 -15.28 13.81 -6.76
C LEU A 218 -14.03 13.11 -7.29
N LEU A 219 -14.18 12.08 -8.13
CA LEU A 219 -13.06 11.38 -8.76
C LEU A 219 -12.25 12.31 -9.69
N TRP A 220 -12.92 13.15 -10.49
CA TRP A 220 -12.26 14.12 -11.34
C TRP A 220 -11.53 15.20 -10.55
N ILE A 221 -12.14 15.77 -9.50
CA ILE A 221 -11.50 16.76 -8.62
C ILE A 221 -10.25 16.16 -7.96
N TYR A 222 -10.37 14.94 -7.43
CA TYR A 222 -9.23 14.25 -6.83
C TYR A 222 -8.13 13.95 -7.84
N GLY A 223 -8.48 13.44 -9.02
CA GLY A 223 -7.52 13.13 -10.08
C GLY A 223 -6.77 14.37 -10.57
N ILE A 224 -7.47 15.48 -10.83
CA ILE A 224 -6.86 16.75 -11.24
C ILE A 224 -5.94 17.28 -10.12
N GLY A 225 -6.40 17.23 -8.86
CA GLY A 225 -5.59 17.64 -7.70
C GLY A 225 -4.30 16.84 -7.58
N MET A 226 -4.34 15.53 -7.80
CA MET A 226 -3.16 14.65 -7.76
C MET A 226 -2.19 14.95 -8.90
N VAL A 227 -2.69 15.18 -10.12
CA VAL A 227 -1.85 15.59 -11.27
C VAL A 227 -1.19 16.95 -11.00
N ALA A 228 -1.94 17.92 -10.51
CA ALA A 228 -1.40 19.23 -10.15
C ALA A 228 -0.34 19.14 -9.04
N PHE A 229 -0.56 18.30 -8.03
CA PHE A 229 0.43 18.04 -6.98
C PHE A 229 1.70 17.39 -7.54
N ALA A 230 1.56 16.37 -8.37
CA ALA A 230 2.69 15.66 -8.98
C ALA A 230 3.51 16.54 -9.96
N SER A 231 2.92 17.58 -10.52
CA SER A 231 3.62 18.51 -11.42
C SER A 231 4.49 19.55 -10.70
N GLN A 232 4.39 19.63 -9.35
CA GLN A 232 5.17 20.59 -8.54
C GLN A 232 6.44 19.96 -7.93
N THR A 233 6.60 18.63 -8.08
CA THR A 233 7.78 17.87 -7.63
C THR A 233 8.68 17.53 -8.80
#